data_c2fb0776bddba3cb35834eb74138aeb6
#
_entry.id   c2fb0776bddba3cb35834eb74138aeb6
#
_cell.length_a   1.000
_cell.length_b   1.000
_cell.length_c   1.000
_cell.angle_alpha   90.00
_cell.angle_beta   90.00
_cell.angle_gamma   90.00
#
_symmetry.space_group_name_H-M   'P 1'
#
loop_
_entity.id
_entity.type
_entity.pdbx_description
1 polymer ?
#
loop_
_entity_poly.entity_id
_entity_poly.type
_entity_poly.pdbx_seq_one_letter_code
_entity_poly.pdbx_strand_id
1 'polypeptide(L)'
;MKKKKLWKDIKKCFLNSKGRFISIFCLMMLGSFALVGLKVTGPDMRETGLHYFEDLNLSDITVIGDYGIDENNQAAINQLSGTSKIEYGYLKDVEIKDTTDSIRLFSNPDTISKYELTAGKHAEKDDEIVLSDTYKSQYHIGDTLKVTEKESAGTKVLKKHTFKIVGFAKSPEFLSSINMGQSTSGTGELKRYGFVKKDVFDSDFYMIARVTFRDTQNVNPYSDTYTDLIQTHKNQLDKLLESQPALRLETLKDTYQSNIDDGQKQIDEAKQKLSDTKEQLADADKQIEDAKTAIASSDSQLKAAKEQLSSGKATLTKKWEQLQSAKQSLDSAKNTLQTTENQLSSAYSSLQDEWGKINTADSQLSGKETQLAQAKETLASSEQAFSSKSTELQEKQLSLIHISSPRD
;
A
#
# COMPACT_ATOMS: atom_id res chain seq x y z
N MET A 1 7.20 -89.32 -6.81
CA MET A 1 7.74 -89.32 -5.45
C MET A 1 8.87 -88.36 -5.16
N LYS A 2 9.59 -87.83 -6.14
CA LYS A 2 10.73 -86.87 -5.91
C LYS A 2 10.29 -85.51 -5.37
N LYS A 3 9.09 -84.93 -5.78
CA LYS A 3 8.66 -83.65 -5.33
C LYS A 3 8.34 -83.53 -3.82
N LYS A 4 7.80 -84.59 -3.20
CA LYS A 4 7.49 -84.56 -1.74
C LYS A 4 8.75 -84.57 -0.86
N LYS A 5 9.86 -85.22 -1.25
CA LYS A 5 11.11 -85.11 -0.55
C LYS A 5 11.77 -83.76 -0.64
N LEU A 6 11.79 -83.20 -1.82
CA LEU A 6 12.28 -81.82 -2.07
C LEU A 6 11.56 -80.75 -1.18
N TRP A 7 10.26 -80.81 -1.13
CA TRP A 7 9.49 -79.94 -0.27
C TRP A 7 9.76 -80.11 1.23
N LYS A 8 10.01 -81.33 1.65
CA LYS A 8 10.38 -81.67 3.03
C LYS A 8 11.76 -81.14 3.39
N ASP A 9 12.71 -81.20 2.48
CA ASP A 9 14.08 -80.70 2.66
C ASP A 9 14.09 -79.15 2.64
N ILE A 10 13.36 -78.55 1.74
CA ILE A 10 13.17 -77.08 1.74
C ILE A 10 12.55 -76.59 3.07
N LYS A 11 11.49 -77.26 3.56
CA LYS A 11 10.86 -76.93 4.83
C LYS A 11 11.83 -77.11 6.03
N LYS A 12 12.70 -78.11 5.99
CA LYS A 12 13.70 -78.37 7.03
C LYS A 12 14.81 -77.30 7.00
N CYS A 13 15.28 -76.89 5.84
CA CYS A 13 16.22 -75.81 5.66
C CYS A 13 15.66 -74.52 6.18
N PHE A 14 14.41 -74.20 5.87
CA PHE A 14 13.68 -73.04 6.37
C PHE A 14 13.62 -73.06 7.92
N LEU A 15 13.23 -74.16 8.50
CA LEU A 15 13.10 -74.31 9.95
C LEU A 15 14.40 -74.16 10.70
N ASN A 16 15.52 -74.61 10.10
CA ASN A 16 16.85 -74.53 10.71
C ASN A 16 17.54 -73.16 10.55
N SER A 17 17.08 -72.30 9.62
CA SER A 17 17.67 -70.99 9.37
C SER A 17 16.64 -69.85 9.51
N LYS A 18 15.69 -70.02 10.44
CA LYS A 18 14.57 -69.02 10.66
C LYS A 18 15.09 -67.63 10.86
N GLY A 19 16.14 -67.43 11.67
CA GLY A 19 16.65 -66.05 11.93
C GLY A 19 17.18 -65.39 10.67
N ARG A 20 17.93 -66.10 9.83
CA ARG A 20 18.46 -65.59 8.58
C ARG A 20 17.31 -65.28 7.57
N PHE A 21 16.31 -66.14 7.50
CA PHE A 21 15.16 -65.96 6.62
C PHE A 21 14.32 -64.78 7.08
N ILE A 22 14.04 -64.65 8.38
CA ILE A 22 13.29 -63.50 8.95
C ILE A 22 14.05 -62.20 8.71
N SER A 23 15.37 -62.18 8.90
CA SER A 23 16.18 -60.98 8.61
C SER A 23 16.07 -60.55 7.15
N ILE A 24 16.21 -61.48 6.20
CA ILE A 24 16.09 -61.16 4.77
C ILE A 24 14.66 -60.74 4.42
N PHE A 25 13.66 -61.43 4.97
CA PHE A 25 12.27 -61.08 4.77
C PHE A 25 11.95 -59.68 5.31
N CYS A 26 12.40 -59.33 6.53
CA CYS A 26 12.22 -58.02 7.11
C CYS A 26 12.93 -56.93 6.29
N LEU A 27 14.14 -57.23 5.79
CA LEU A 27 14.88 -56.29 4.93
C LEU A 27 14.14 -56.04 3.61
N MET A 28 13.66 -57.10 2.95
CA MET A 28 12.89 -56.99 1.73
C MET A 28 11.52 -56.30 1.96
N MET A 29 10.87 -56.62 3.08
CA MET A 29 9.63 -55.97 3.50
C MET A 29 9.84 -54.48 3.75
N LEU A 30 10.91 -54.09 4.47
CA LEU A 30 11.26 -52.71 4.73
C LEU A 30 11.55 -51.94 3.42
N GLY A 31 12.35 -52.56 2.51
CA GLY A 31 12.64 -52.00 1.20
C GLY A 31 11.40 -51.81 0.33
N SER A 32 10.54 -52.82 0.30
CA SER A 32 9.26 -52.73 -0.42
C SER A 32 8.31 -51.70 0.18
N PHE A 33 8.22 -51.65 1.51
CA PHE A 33 7.41 -50.67 2.23
C PHE A 33 7.90 -49.25 1.96
N ALA A 34 9.22 -49.02 2.05
CA ALA A 34 9.79 -47.71 1.73
C ALA A 34 9.56 -47.33 0.27
N LEU A 35 9.72 -48.24 -0.67
CA LEU A 35 9.48 -47.97 -2.10
C LEU A 35 8.02 -47.65 -2.37
N VAL A 36 7.09 -48.44 -1.82
CA VAL A 36 5.65 -48.19 -1.97
C VAL A 36 5.23 -46.87 -1.31
N GLY A 37 5.72 -46.62 -0.08
CA GLY A 37 5.46 -45.38 0.63
C GLY A 37 5.91 -44.17 -0.18
N LEU A 38 7.14 -44.15 -0.68
CA LEU A 38 7.66 -43.09 -1.53
C LEU A 38 6.84 -42.93 -2.85
N LYS A 39 6.40 -44.04 -3.44
CA LYS A 39 5.62 -44.00 -4.69
C LYS A 39 4.21 -43.50 -4.50
N VAL A 40 3.58 -43.76 -3.35
CA VAL A 40 2.20 -43.34 -3.06
C VAL A 40 2.14 -41.87 -2.58
N THR A 41 3.17 -41.41 -1.85
CA THR A 41 3.21 -40.06 -1.30
C THR A 41 3.01 -39.00 -2.36
N GLY A 42 3.60 -39.11 -3.54
CA GLY A 42 3.46 -38.11 -4.60
C GLY A 42 2.01 -37.96 -5.12
N PRO A 43 1.36 -39.07 -5.54
CA PRO A 43 -0.06 -39.03 -5.90
C PRO A 43 -0.97 -38.47 -4.80
N ASP A 44 -0.81 -38.96 -3.56
CA ASP A 44 -1.66 -38.53 -2.43
C ASP A 44 -1.50 -37.03 -2.13
N MET A 45 -0.27 -36.50 -2.20
CA MET A 45 -0.03 -35.07 -2.05
C MET A 45 -0.69 -34.25 -3.17
N ARG A 46 -0.65 -34.76 -4.41
CA ARG A 46 -1.32 -34.09 -5.54
C ARG A 46 -2.83 -34.10 -5.38
N GLU A 47 -3.41 -35.21 -4.98
CA GLU A 47 -4.86 -35.33 -4.77
C GLU A 47 -5.32 -34.43 -3.63
N THR A 48 -4.59 -34.40 -2.52
CA THR A 48 -4.84 -33.48 -1.41
C THR A 48 -4.76 -32.03 -1.86
N GLY A 49 -3.74 -31.69 -2.65
CA GLY A 49 -3.56 -30.35 -3.22
C GLY A 49 -4.70 -29.98 -4.18
N LEU A 50 -5.13 -30.93 -5.02
CA LEU A 50 -6.25 -30.73 -5.95
C LEU A 50 -7.53 -30.36 -5.21
N HIS A 51 -7.95 -31.16 -4.25
CA HIS A 51 -9.13 -30.86 -3.42
C HIS A 51 -9.01 -29.52 -2.71
N TYR A 52 -7.85 -29.20 -2.16
CA TYR A 52 -7.63 -27.90 -1.51
C TYR A 52 -7.80 -26.73 -2.48
N PHE A 53 -7.31 -26.85 -3.71
CA PHE A 53 -7.45 -25.82 -4.73
C PHE A 53 -8.88 -25.69 -5.24
N GLU A 54 -9.57 -26.82 -5.43
CA GLU A 54 -10.97 -26.85 -5.87
C GLU A 54 -11.89 -26.24 -4.80
N ASP A 55 -11.78 -26.66 -3.53
CA ASP A 55 -12.61 -26.21 -2.43
C ASP A 55 -12.49 -24.69 -2.19
N LEU A 56 -11.28 -24.14 -2.40
CA LEU A 56 -11.01 -22.72 -2.24
C LEU A 56 -11.09 -21.94 -3.56
N ASN A 57 -11.46 -22.61 -4.66
CA ASN A 57 -11.60 -22.02 -5.99
C ASN A 57 -10.37 -21.20 -6.40
N LEU A 58 -9.19 -21.82 -6.36
CA LEU A 58 -7.94 -21.15 -6.74
C LEU A 58 -8.03 -20.61 -8.16
N SER A 59 -7.57 -19.37 -8.37
CA SER A 59 -7.51 -18.76 -9.70
C SER A 59 -6.58 -19.52 -10.64
N ASP A 60 -6.97 -19.64 -11.90
CA ASP A 60 -6.13 -20.22 -12.95
C ASP A 60 -5.00 -19.27 -13.33
N ILE A 61 -5.31 -17.97 -13.43
CA ILE A 61 -4.34 -16.90 -13.68
C ILE A 61 -4.62 -15.76 -12.70
N THR A 62 -3.54 -15.22 -12.14
CA THR A 62 -3.58 -14.00 -11.33
C THR A 62 -2.77 -12.91 -12.03
N VAL A 63 -3.39 -11.77 -12.27
CA VAL A 63 -2.75 -10.57 -12.80
C VAL A 63 -2.52 -9.60 -11.66
N ILE A 64 -1.30 -9.15 -11.50
CA ILE A 64 -0.93 -8.12 -10.52
C ILE A 64 -0.44 -6.91 -11.30
N GLY A 65 -1.04 -5.76 -11.03
CA GLY A 65 -0.63 -4.49 -11.63
C GLY A 65 0.23 -3.70 -10.65
N ASP A 66 1.51 -3.57 -10.93
CA ASP A 66 2.44 -2.81 -10.07
C ASP A 66 2.03 -1.34 -9.90
N TYR A 67 1.37 -0.78 -10.92
CA TYR A 67 0.84 0.59 -10.94
C TYR A 67 -0.70 0.62 -10.92
N GLY A 68 -1.30 -0.48 -10.51
CA GLY A 68 -2.75 -0.66 -10.45
C GLY A 68 -3.38 -1.11 -11.78
N ILE A 69 -4.57 -1.67 -11.64
CA ILE A 69 -5.44 -2.13 -12.73
C ILE A 69 -6.57 -1.11 -12.83
N ASP A 70 -6.41 -0.12 -13.71
CA ASP A 70 -7.39 0.92 -13.98
C ASP A 70 -8.53 0.41 -14.89
N GLU A 71 -9.46 1.27 -15.26
CA GLU A 71 -10.60 0.93 -16.10
C GLU A 71 -10.18 0.40 -17.48
N ASN A 72 -9.10 0.93 -18.07
CA ASN A 72 -8.58 0.48 -19.36
C ASN A 72 -8.02 -0.95 -19.25
N ASN A 73 -7.25 -1.20 -18.20
CA ASN A 73 -6.72 -2.53 -17.90
C ASN A 73 -7.87 -3.52 -17.62
N GLN A 74 -8.88 -3.11 -16.83
CA GLN A 74 -10.06 -3.93 -16.59
C GLN A 74 -10.81 -4.25 -17.89
N ALA A 75 -11.01 -3.26 -18.75
CA ALA A 75 -11.65 -3.45 -20.05
C ALA A 75 -10.86 -4.43 -20.92
N ALA A 76 -9.53 -4.37 -20.93
CA ALA A 76 -8.67 -5.30 -21.64
C ALA A 76 -8.77 -6.73 -21.08
N ILE A 77 -8.67 -6.88 -19.75
CA ILE A 77 -8.80 -8.18 -19.07
C ILE A 77 -10.19 -8.79 -19.30
N ASN A 78 -11.25 -7.98 -19.27
CA ASN A 78 -12.63 -8.44 -19.51
C ASN A 78 -12.88 -8.93 -20.94
N GLN A 79 -12.00 -8.60 -21.92
CA GLN A 79 -12.06 -9.13 -23.28
C GLN A 79 -11.43 -10.52 -23.40
N LEU A 80 -10.83 -11.04 -22.34
CA LEU A 80 -10.22 -12.36 -22.34
C LEU A 80 -11.28 -13.43 -22.60
N SER A 81 -11.09 -14.21 -23.65
CA SER A 81 -12.04 -15.24 -24.07
C SER A 81 -11.98 -16.47 -23.18
N GLY A 82 -13.09 -17.16 -23.05
CA GLY A 82 -13.16 -18.41 -22.29
C GLY A 82 -13.21 -18.24 -20.77
N THR A 83 -13.23 -17.02 -20.25
CA THR A 83 -13.31 -16.75 -18.82
C THR A 83 -14.61 -17.29 -18.23
N SER A 84 -14.51 -17.96 -17.09
CA SER A 84 -15.64 -18.33 -16.26
C SER A 84 -16.00 -17.17 -15.32
N LYS A 85 -15.01 -16.64 -14.63
CA LYS A 85 -15.16 -15.51 -13.72
C LYS A 85 -13.88 -14.70 -13.61
N ILE A 86 -14.04 -13.41 -13.42
CA ILE A 86 -12.95 -12.47 -13.07
C ILE A 86 -13.34 -11.81 -11.76
N GLU A 87 -12.40 -11.75 -10.81
CA GLU A 87 -12.56 -11.08 -9.54
C GLU A 87 -11.43 -10.10 -9.33
N TYR A 88 -11.79 -8.82 -9.18
CA TYR A 88 -10.86 -7.74 -8.90
C TYR A 88 -10.75 -7.48 -7.41
N GLY A 89 -9.55 -7.22 -6.94
CA GLY A 89 -9.26 -6.95 -5.55
C GLY A 89 -8.14 -5.96 -5.35
N TYR A 90 -7.87 -5.69 -4.08
CA TYR A 90 -6.78 -4.82 -3.67
C TYR A 90 -5.70 -5.63 -2.97
N LEU A 91 -4.47 -5.17 -3.11
CA LEU A 91 -3.34 -5.62 -2.30
C LEU A 91 -2.40 -4.45 -2.00
N LYS A 92 -1.75 -4.49 -0.86
CA LYS A 92 -0.71 -3.54 -0.48
C LYS A 92 0.31 -4.22 0.41
N ASP A 93 1.57 -4.05 0.07
CA ASP A 93 2.67 -4.44 0.93
C ASP A 93 2.92 -3.33 1.96
N VAL A 94 2.97 -3.71 3.22
CA VAL A 94 3.20 -2.81 4.34
C VAL A 94 4.22 -3.41 5.30
N GLU A 95 4.78 -2.60 6.17
CA GLU A 95 5.65 -3.04 7.25
C GLU A 95 4.85 -3.16 8.56
N ILE A 96 5.14 -4.16 9.36
CA ILE A 96 4.66 -4.19 10.73
C ILE A 96 5.41 -3.11 11.50
N LYS A 97 4.68 -2.24 12.19
CA LYS A 97 5.26 -1.11 12.90
C LYS A 97 6.36 -1.57 13.86
N ASP A 98 7.44 -0.81 13.87
CA ASP A 98 8.64 -1.04 14.71
C ASP A 98 9.42 -2.33 14.34
N THR A 99 9.15 -2.90 13.17
CA THR A 99 9.89 -4.04 12.60
C THR A 99 10.25 -3.79 11.13
N THR A 100 11.05 -4.66 10.54
CA THR A 100 11.33 -4.69 9.10
C THR A 100 10.53 -5.79 8.37
N ASP A 101 9.62 -6.45 9.07
CA ASP A 101 8.82 -7.53 8.52
C ASP A 101 7.74 -6.97 7.60
N SER A 102 7.77 -7.41 6.36
CA SER A 102 6.75 -7.08 5.37
C SER A 102 5.56 -8.02 5.46
N ILE A 103 4.38 -7.46 5.34
CA ILE A 103 3.12 -8.19 5.24
C ILE A 103 2.34 -7.67 4.03
N ARG A 104 1.82 -8.56 3.22
CA ARG A 104 0.90 -8.23 2.13
C ARG A 104 -0.54 -8.28 2.63
N LEU A 105 -1.20 -7.15 2.60
CA LEU A 105 -2.62 -7.05 2.91
C LEU A 105 -3.42 -7.22 1.63
N PHE A 106 -4.34 -8.17 1.63
CA PHE A 106 -5.30 -8.38 0.56
C PHE A 106 -6.69 -7.94 1.02
N SER A 107 -7.48 -7.43 0.08
CA SER A 107 -8.93 -7.39 0.30
C SER A 107 -9.47 -8.82 0.39
N ASN A 108 -10.48 -9.04 1.24
CA ASN A 108 -11.17 -10.33 1.32
C ASN A 108 -11.62 -10.77 -0.08
N PRO A 109 -11.24 -11.97 -0.52
CA PRO A 109 -11.76 -12.53 -1.76
C PRO A 109 -13.22 -12.94 -1.58
N ASP A 110 -14.05 -12.68 -2.59
CA ASP A 110 -15.47 -13.03 -2.55
C ASP A 110 -15.70 -14.49 -2.97
N THR A 111 -15.10 -14.92 -4.08
CA THR A 111 -15.40 -16.21 -4.69
C THR A 111 -14.19 -16.95 -5.24
N ILE A 112 -13.15 -16.25 -5.69
CA ILE A 112 -11.95 -16.84 -6.29
C ILE A 112 -10.80 -16.75 -5.30
N SER A 113 -10.02 -17.82 -5.16
CA SER A 113 -8.89 -17.91 -4.23
C SER A 113 -9.29 -17.60 -2.78
N LYS A 114 -10.39 -18.18 -2.32
CA LYS A 114 -10.83 -18.05 -0.93
C LYS A 114 -9.76 -18.57 0.01
N TYR A 115 -9.77 -18.05 1.22
CA TYR A 115 -8.90 -18.59 2.28
C TYR A 115 -9.68 -19.47 3.25
N GLU A 116 -9.00 -20.45 3.81
CA GLU A 116 -9.49 -21.33 4.85
C GLU A 116 -9.19 -20.75 6.23
N LEU A 117 -10.22 -20.51 7.04
CA LEU A 117 -10.03 -20.11 8.43
C LEU A 117 -9.52 -21.29 9.27
N THR A 118 -8.39 -21.11 9.92
CA THR A 118 -7.81 -22.09 10.85
C THR A 118 -8.12 -21.77 12.31
N ALA A 119 -8.53 -20.52 12.60
CA ALA A 119 -9.05 -20.08 13.88
C ALA A 119 -9.77 -18.72 13.74
N GLY A 120 -10.74 -18.46 14.60
CA GLY A 120 -11.44 -17.18 14.67
C GLY A 120 -12.56 -17.04 13.64
N LYS A 121 -12.71 -15.83 13.11
CA LYS A 121 -13.76 -15.45 12.14
C LYS A 121 -13.20 -14.59 11.01
N HIS A 122 -13.99 -14.37 9.96
CA HIS A 122 -13.67 -13.44 8.88
C HIS A 122 -13.64 -11.98 9.37
N ALA A 123 -12.81 -11.14 8.72
CA ALA A 123 -12.79 -9.71 8.96
C ALA A 123 -14.04 -9.07 8.32
N GLU A 124 -14.94 -8.55 9.16
CA GLU A 124 -16.19 -7.92 8.74
C GLU A 124 -16.17 -6.40 8.89
N LYS A 125 -15.29 -5.90 9.77
CA LYS A 125 -15.14 -4.48 10.05
C LYS A 125 -13.83 -3.95 9.45
N ASP A 126 -13.78 -2.64 9.22
CA ASP A 126 -12.62 -1.97 8.63
C ASP A 126 -11.38 -1.96 9.55
N ASP A 127 -11.53 -2.28 10.82
CA ASP A 127 -10.46 -2.39 11.80
C ASP A 127 -10.13 -3.85 12.16
N GLU A 128 -10.68 -4.81 11.44
CA GLU A 128 -10.43 -6.24 11.64
C GLU A 128 -9.47 -6.78 10.56
N ILE A 129 -8.63 -7.74 10.96
CA ILE A 129 -7.72 -8.46 10.07
C ILE A 129 -7.71 -9.95 10.38
N VAL A 130 -7.65 -10.75 9.33
CA VAL A 130 -7.33 -12.18 9.39
C VAL A 130 -5.89 -12.35 8.94
N LEU A 131 -5.04 -12.91 9.78
CA LEU A 131 -3.63 -13.11 9.49
C LEU A 131 -3.33 -14.50 8.94
N SER A 132 -2.23 -14.63 8.26
CA SER A 132 -1.63 -15.91 7.91
C SER A 132 -1.49 -16.80 9.14
N ASP A 133 -1.81 -18.07 9.01
CA ASP A 133 -1.73 -19.10 10.07
C ASP A 133 -0.36 -19.17 10.74
N THR A 134 0.70 -18.82 10.00
CA THR A 134 2.08 -18.79 10.50
C THR A 134 2.31 -17.74 11.61
N TYR A 135 1.39 -16.81 11.80
CA TYR A 135 1.46 -15.82 12.89
C TYR A 135 0.90 -16.32 14.24
N LYS A 136 0.27 -17.48 14.31
CA LYS A 136 -0.30 -18.03 15.54
C LYS A 136 0.70 -18.21 16.69
N SER A 137 2.00 -18.30 16.37
CA SER A 137 3.05 -18.39 17.39
C SER A 137 3.42 -17.03 18.00
N GLN A 138 3.04 -15.92 17.34
CA GLN A 138 3.44 -14.57 17.72
C GLN A 138 2.26 -13.72 18.18
N TYR A 139 1.07 -13.98 17.67
CA TYR A 139 -0.15 -13.19 17.93
C TYR A 139 -1.31 -14.08 18.34
N HIS A 140 -2.23 -13.49 19.08
CA HIS A 140 -3.49 -14.11 19.51
C HIS A 140 -4.69 -13.37 18.93
N ILE A 141 -5.83 -14.05 18.86
CA ILE A 141 -7.08 -13.40 18.49
C ILE A 141 -7.43 -12.35 19.55
N GLY A 142 -7.69 -11.13 19.10
CA GLY A 142 -7.93 -9.96 19.95
C GLY A 142 -6.77 -9.00 20.05
N ASP A 143 -5.56 -9.43 19.70
CA ASP A 143 -4.37 -8.56 19.65
C ASP A 143 -4.52 -7.48 18.57
N THR A 144 -3.72 -6.43 18.71
CA THR A 144 -3.71 -5.31 17.78
C THR A 144 -2.44 -5.34 16.94
N LEU A 145 -2.60 -5.38 15.62
CA LEU A 145 -1.52 -5.22 14.64
C LEU A 145 -1.49 -3.76 14.15
N LYS A 146 -0.32 -3.15 14.22
CA LYS A 146 -0.08 -1.83 13.62
C LYS A 146 0.83 -1.98 12.42
N VAL A 147 0.46 -1.35 11.32
CA VAL A 147 1.22 -1.37 10.07
C VAL A 147 1.62 0.03 9.64
N THR A 148 2.64 0.12 8.80
CA THR A 148 3.13 1.37 8.24
C THR A 148 3.29 1.21 6.74
N GLU A 149 2.77 2.16 5.97
CA GLU A 149 3.01 2.26 4.53
C GLU A 149 4.28 3.07 4.28
N LYS A 150 5.18 2.58 3.43
CA LYS A 150 6.31 3.38 2.94
C LYS A 150 5.82 4.43 1.94
N GLU A 151 6.23 5.67 2.15
CA GLU A 151 5.89 6.80 1.25
C GLU A 151 6.63 6.76 -0.10
N SER A 152 7.63 5.88 -0.25
CA SER A 152 8.51 5.84 -1.43
C SER A 152 7.83 5.37 -2.74
N ALA A 153 6.60 4.88 -2.68
CA ALA A 153 5.90 4.30 -3.84
C ALA A 153 4.55 4.97 -4.16
N GLY A 154 4.33 6.23 -3.78
CA GLY A 154 3.11 6.93 -4.11
C GLY A 154 2.14 7.10 -2.94
N THR A 155 0.89 7.40 -3.23
CA THR A 155 -0.16 7.70 -2.27
C THR A 155 -0.41 6.59 -1.27
N LYS A 156 -0.68 6.96 -0.02
CA LYS A 156 -1.22 6.04 0.98
C LYS A 156 -2.52 5.45 0.46
N VAL A 157 -2.61 4.13 0.50
CA VAL A 157 -3.75 3.38 -0.04
C VAL A 157 -4.64 2.84 1.08
N LEU A 158 -4.15 2.79 2.31
CA LEU A 158 -4.91 2.30 3.45
C LEU A 158 -5.54 3.45 4.24
N LYS A 159 -6.85 3.38 4.46
CA LYS A 159 -7.58 4.30 5.35
C LYS A 159 -7.24 4.08 6.83
N LYS A 160 -6.84 2.86 7.19
CA LYS A 160 -6.51 2.47 8.56
C LYS A 160 -5.19 1.71 8.60
N HIS A 161 -4.43 1.94 9.65
CA HIS A 161 -3.11 1.35 9.88
C HIS A 161 -3.04 0.54 11.20
N THR A 162 -4.19 0.37 11.83
CA THR A 162 -4.31 -0.38 13.10
C THR A 162 -5.48 -1.32 12.98
N PHE A 163 -5.22 -2.61 13.17
CA PHE A 163 -6.18 -3.68 12.97
C PHE A 163 -6.23 -4.57 14.21
N LYS A 164 -7.43 -5.02 14.55
CA LYS A 164 -7.66 -6.07 15.53
C LYS A 164 -7.62 -7.43 14.84
N ILE A 165 -6.81 -8.33 15.33
CA ILE A 165 -6.72 -9.70 14.81
C ILE A 165 -7.98 -10.45 15.23
N VAL A 166 -8.75 -10.92 14.24
CA VAL A 166 -10.01 -11.66 14.47
C VAL A 166 -9.96 -13.11 14.04
N GLY A 167 -8.92 -13.49 13.30
CA GLY A 167 -8.75 -14.85 12.84
C GLY A 167 -7.39 -15.12 12.24
N PHE A 168 -7.14 -16.39 11.96
CA PHE A 168 -5.98 -16.88 11.24
C PHE A 168 -6.45 -17.77 10.09
N ALA A 169 -5.73 -17.69 8.96
CA ALA A 169 -6.11 -18.39 7.75
C ALA A 169 -4.93 -18.94 6.96
N LYS A 170 -5.23 -19.95 6.14
CA LYS A 170 -4.37 -20.44 5.06
C LYS A 170 -4.96 -19.99 3.73
N SER A 171 -4.10 -19.61 2.81
CA SER A 171 -4.49 -19.22 1.45
C SER A 171 -3.93 -20.22 0.44
N PRO A 172 -4.70 -20.60 -0.57
CA PRO A 172 -4.21 -21.48 -1.63
C PRO A 172 -3.17 -20.80 -2.52
N GLU A 173 -3.08 -19.47 -2.48
CA GLU A 173 -2.06 -18.71 -3.21
C GLU A 173 -0.67 -18.78 -2.56
N PHE A 174 -0.58 -19.21 -1.29
CA PHE A 174 0.67 -19.29 -0.51
C PHE A 174 0.84 -20.66 0.12
N LEU A 175 1.40 -21.59 -0.63
CA LEU A 175 1.65 -22.96 -0.15
C LEU A 175 2.91 -23.10 0.68
N SER A 176 3.91 -22.23 0.45
CA SER A 176 5.17 -22.23 1.18
C SER A 176 5.20 -21.10 2.21
N SER A 177 5.67 -21.44 3.42
CA SER A 177 5.95 -20.44 4.47
C SER A 177 7.39 -19.91 4.42
N ILE A 178 8.26 -20.52 3.59
CA ILE A 178 9.69 -20.21 3.53
C ILE A 178 9.97 -19.11 2.50
N ASN A 179 9.28 -19.18 1.35
CA ASN A 179 9.41 -18.20 0.29
C ASN A 179 8.01 -17.83 -0.22
N MET A 180 7.54 -16.66 0.16
CA MET A 180 6.24 -16.14 -0.27
C MET A 180 6.36 -15.15 -1.43
N GLY A 181 7.59 -14.90 -1.92
CA GLY A 181 7.87 -13.98 -3.00
C GLY A 181 8.47 -12.66 -2.55
N GLN A 182 8.49 -11.71 -3.48
CA GLN A 182 9.03 -10.38 -3.25
C GLN A 182 7.98 -9.45 -2.63
N SER A 183 8.47 -8.47 -1.88
CA SER A 183 7.67 -7.38 -1.31
C SER A 183 8.22 -6.03 -1.75
N THR A 184 7.35 -5.06 -1.91
CA THR A 184 7.72 -3.65 -2.14
C THR A 184 8.08 -2.92 -0.84
N SER A 185 7.95 -3.57 0.31
CA SER A 185 8.20 -3.03 1.65
C SER A 185 9.18 -3.90 2.44
N GLY A 186 9.70 -3.38 3.55
CA GLY A 186 10.60 -4.08 4.45
C GLY A 186 11.95 -4.39 3.80
N THR A 187 12.39 -5.62 3.96
CA THR A 187 13.64 -6.13 3.38
C THR A 187 13.54 -6.49 1.89
N GLY A 188 12.39 -6.27 1.25
CA GLY A 188 12.14 -6.69 -0.13
C GLY A 188 11.65 -8.14 -0.27
N GLU A 189 11.56 -8.89 0.82
CA GLU A 189 11.05 -10.24 0.87
C GLU A 189 9.69 -10.27 1.59
N LEU A 190 8.69 -10.89 0.97
CA LEU A 190 7.39 -11.06 1.59
C LEU A 190 7.47 -12.09 2.72
N LYS A 191 7.24 -11.64 3.94
CA LYS A 191 7.30 -12.51 5.11
C LYS A 191 5.97 -13.19 5.41
N ARG A 192 4.86 -12.48 5.24
CA ARG A 192 3.51 -12.94 5.64
C ARG A 192 2.43 -12.24 4.80
N TYR A 193 1.19 -12.67 4.99
CA TYR A 193 0.02 -12.06 4.38
C TYR A 193 -1.12 -11.93 5.40
N GLY A 194 -2.09 -11.09 5.07
CA GLY A 194 -3.32 -10.91 5.82
C GLY A 194 -4.45 -10.44 4.94
N PHE A 195 -5.68 -10.65 5.42
CA PHE A 195 -6.91 -10.27 4.73
C PHE A 195 -7.66 -9.25 5.55
N VAL A 196 -8.10 -8.18 4.90
CA VAL A 196 -8.89 -7.10 5.46
C VAL A 196 -10.10 -6.85 4.58
N LYS A 197 -11.06 -6.10 5.11
CA LYS A 197 -12.23 -5.69 4.33
C LYS A 197 -11.82 -4.80 3.15
N LYS A 198 -12.52 -4.90 2.03
CA LYS A 198 -12.27 -4.13 0.81
C LYS A 198 -12.30 -2.61 1.05
N ASP A 199 -13.20 -2.14 1.91
CA ASP A 199 -13.38 -0.71 2.23
C ASP A 199 -12.19 -0.07 2.98
N VAL A 200 -11.24 -0.88 3.44
CA VAL A 200 -9.98 -0.42 4.06
C VAL A 200 -9.08 0.25 3.03
N PHE A 201 -9.21 -0.11 1.76
CA PHE A 201 -8.42 0.46 0.69
C PHE A 201 -9.07 1.75 0.16
N ASP A 202 -8.25 2.78 -0.02
CA ASP A 202 -8.58 4.08 -0.61
C ASP A 202 -7.86 4.20 -1.96
N SER A 203 -8.43 3.57 -2.96
CA SER A 203 -7.83 3.53 -4.29
C SER A 203 -8.92 3.40 -5.35
N ASP A 204 -8.80 4.22 -6.40
CA ASP A 204 -9.70 4.22 -7.56
C ASP A 204 -9.41 3.08 -8.54
N PHE A 205 -8.35 2.30 -8.31
CA PHE A 205 -7.94 1.20 -9.16
C PHE A 205 -7.64 -0.05 -8.34
N TYR A 206 -7.90 -1.21 -8.92
CA TYR A 206 -7.56 -2.48 -8.31
C TYR A 206 -6.07 -2.78 -8.47
N MET A 207 -5.56 -3.72 -7.68
CA MET A 207 -4.16 -4.15 -7.72
C MET A 207 -3.99 -5.58 -8.20
N ILE A 208 -5.05 -6.37 -8.10
CA ILE A 208 -5.05 -7.79 -8.43
C ILE A 208 -6.34 -8.16 -9.18
N ALA A 209 -6.21 -8.96 -10.22
CA ALA A 209 -7.32 -9.61 -10.88
C ALA A 209 -7.08 -11.12 -10.89
N ARG A 210 -8.05 -11.87 -10.39
CA ARG A 210 -8.05 -13.34 -10.36
C ARG A 210 -9.01 -13.83 -11.42
N VAL A 211 -8.53 -14.72 -12.26
CA VAL A 211 -9.28 -15.21 -13.42
C VAL A 211 -9.40 -16.72 -13.34
N THR A 212 -10.61 -17.23 -13.59
CA THR A 212 -10.87 -18.65 -13.82
C THR A 212 -11.47 -18.86 -15.21
N PHE A 213 -11.16 -19.98 -15.84
CA PHE A 213 -11.61 -20.32 -17.19
C PHE A 213 -12.62 -21.46 -17.19
N ARG A 214 -13.39 -21.59 -18.24
CA ARG A 214 -14.40 -22.66 -18.39
C ARG A 214 -13.79 -23.96 -18.85
N ASP A 215 -12.76 -23.87 -19.69
CA ASP A 215 -12.07 -24.99 -20.30
C ASP A 215 -11.04 -25.65 -19.39
N THR A 216 -10.65 -24.98 -18.29
CA THR A 216 -9.81 -25.54 -17.23
C THR A 216 -10.64 -26.30 -16.19
N GLN A 217 -11.95 -26.05 -16.11
CA GLN A 217 -12.83 -26.74 -15.17
C GLN A 217 -12.79 -28.25 -15.41
N ASN A 218 -12.59 -29.02 -14.36
CA ASN A 218 -12.45 -30.47 -14.38
C ASN A 218 -11.23 -31.02 -15.14
N VAL A 219 -10.27 -30.15 -15.49
CA VAL A 219 -8.97 -30.58 -16.01
C VAL A 219 -8.00 -30.68 -14.84
N ASN A 220 -7.28 -31.78 -14.76
CA ASN A 220 -6.30 -31.97 -13.69
C ASN A 220 -5.19 -30.91 -13.81
N PRO A 221 -4.99 -30.04 -12.79
CA PRO A 221 -3.97 -28.97 -12.81
C PRO A 221 -2.54 -29.47 -12.97
N TYR A 222 -2.31 -30.76 -12.73
CA TYR A 222 -0.99 -31.40 -12.89
C TYR A 222 -0.80 -32.04 -14.27
N SER A 223 -1.73 -31.84 -15.20
CA SER A 223 -1.65 -32.41 -16.57
C SER A 223 -1.00 -31.43 -17.54
N ASP A 224 -0.42 -31.98 -18.61
CA ASP A 224 0.10 -31.20 -19.73
C ASP A 224 -1.03 -30.41 -20.40
N THR A 225 -2.22 -31.01 -20.51
CA THR A 225 -3.42 -30.34 -21.07
C THR A 225 -3.76 -29.05 -20.33
N TYR A 226 -3.74 -29.08 -18.99
CA TYR A 226 -3.99 -27.86 -18.19
C TYR A 226 -2.90 -26.82 -18.46
N THR A 227 -1.65 -27.24 -18.48
CA THR A 227 -0.51 -26.38 -18.75
C THR A 227 -0.62 -25.70 -20.11
N ASP A 228 -1.01 -26.44 -21.15
CA ASP A 228 -1.20 -25.92 -22.51
C ASP A 228 -2.37 -24.91 -22.59
N LEU A 229 -3.48 -25.19 -21.89
CA LEU A 229 -4.62 -24.27 -21.79
C LEU A 229 -4.20 -22.97 -21.12
N ILE A 230 -3.56 -23.05 -19.95
CA ILE A 230 -3.07 -21.88 -19.22
C ILE A 230 -2.07 -21.07 -20.06
N GLN A 231 -1.17 -21.74 -20.77
CA GLN A 231 -0.23 -21.04 -21.66
C GLN A 231 -0.96 -20.33 -22.80
N THR A 232 -2.00 -20.93 -23.34
CA THR A 232 -2.83 -20.32 -24.39
C THR A 232 -3.53 -19.05 -23.86
N HIS A 233 -4.17 -19.14 -22.70
CA HIS A 233 -4.83 -17.99 -22.05
C HIS A 233 -3.84 -16.91 -21.66
N LYS A 234 -2.66 -17.30 -21.17
CA LYS A 234 -1.57 -16.37 -20.87
C LYS A 234 -1.12 -15.61 -22.12
N ASN A 235 -0.92 -16.30 -23.24
CA ASN A 235 -0.55 -15.66 -24.50
C ASN A 235 -1.64 -14.70 -25.02
N GLN A 236 -2.91 -15.01 -24.78
CA GLN A 236 -4.02 -14.11 -25.12
C GLN A 236 -3.99 -12.87 -24.21
N LEU A 237 -3.79 -13.07 -22.90
CA LEU A 237 -3.70 -11.99 -21.93
C LEU A 237 -2.51 -11.08 -22.24
N ASP A 238 -1.34 -11.65 -22.52
CA ASP A 238 -0.14 -10.89 -22.88
C ASP A 238 -0.39 -9.97 -24.09
N LYS A 239 -1.10 -10.46 -25.12
CA LYS A 239 -1.49 -9.65 -26.28
C LYS A 239 -2.47 -8.52 -25.92
N LEU A 240 -3.46 -8.81 -25.08
CA LEU A 240 -4.46 -7.83 -24.64
C LEU A 240 -3.82 -6.73 -23.78
N LEU A 241 -2.80 -7.10 -23.01
CA LEU A 241 -2.11 -6.18 -22.10
C LEU A 241 -0.86 -5.53 -22.71
N GLU A 242 -0.45 -5.89 -23.94
CA GLU A 242 0.79 -5.42 -24.56
C GLU A 242 0.90 -3.89 -24.60
N SER A 243 -0.19 -3.20 -24.93
CA SER A 243 -0.24 -1.73 -24.98
C SER A 243 -0.53 -1.06 -23.64
N GLN A 244 -1.03 -1.81 -22.66
CA GLN A 244 -1.53 -1.26 -21.41
C GLN A 244 -0.45 -0.58 -20.52
N PRO A 245 0.79 -1.08 -20.43
CA PRO A 245 1.84 -0.40 -19.68
C PRO A 245 2.14 1.00 -20.21
N ALA A 246 2.13 1.18 -21.55
CA ALA A 246 2.36 2.49 -22.16
C ALA A 246 1.21 3.46 -21.88
N LEU A 247 -0.03 2.99 -22.02
CA LEU A 247 -1.24 3.77 -21.70
C LEU A 247 -1.28 4.14 -20.21
N ARG A 248 -0.97 3.19 -19.34
CA ARG A 248 -0.93 3.45 -17.89
C ARG A 248 0.13 4.46 -17.52
N LEU A 249 1.29 4.38 -18.13
CA LEU A 249 2.36 5.36 -17.94
C LEU A 249 1.94 6.76 -18.36
N GLU A 250 1.26 6.89 -19.50
CA GLU A 250 0.71 8.17 -19.97
C GLU A 250 -0.29 8.72 -18.97
N THR A 251 -1.28 7.91 -18.55
CA THR A 251 -2.27 8.28 -17.52
C THR A 251 -1.61 8.72 -16.21
N LEU A 252 -0.56 8.02 -15.78
CA LEU A 252 0.18 8.40 -14.56
C LEU A 252 0.93 9.71 -14.75
N LYS A 253 1.59 9.92 -15.90
CA LYS A 253 2.26 11.19 -16.22
C LYS A 253 1.28 12.35 -16.20
N ASP A 254 0.12 12.20 -16.82
CA ASP A 254 -0.93 13.22 -16.85
C ASP A 254 -1.46 13.52 -15.45
N THR A 255 -1.70 12.49 -14.65
CA THR A 255 -2.13 12.63 -13.26
C THR A 255 -1.09 13.37 -12.42
N TYR A 256 0.18 12.99 -12.51
CA TYR A 256 1.25 13.66 -11.78
C TYR A 256 1.48 15.09 -12.29
N GLN A 257 1.38 15.32 -13.60
CA GLN A 257 1.49 16.67 -14.15
C GLN A 257 0.34 17.55 -13.66
N SER A 258 -0.90 17.05 -13.67
CA SER A 258 -2.05 17.77 -13.10
C SER A 258 -1.86 18.10 -11.62
N ASN A 259 -1.36 17.16 -10.82
CA ASN A 259 -1.07 17.40 -9.41
C ASN A 259 0.04 18.46 -9.20
N ILE A 260 1.03 18.49 -10.09
CA ILE A 260 2.10 19.50 -10.08
C ILE A 260 1.51 20.87 -10.43
N ASP A 261 0.68 20.93 -11.47
CA ASP A 261 0.03 22.18 -11.92
C ASP A 261 -0.92 22.74 -10.84
N ASP A 262 -1.69 21.86 -10.19
CA ASP A 262 -2.53 22.23 -9.05
C ASP A 262 -1.70 22.71 -7.85
N GLY A 263 -0.60 22.04 -7.56
CA GLY A 263 0.35 22.47 -6.54
C GLY A 263 0.97 23.83 -6.85
N GLN A 264 1.36 24.07 -8.10
CA GLN A 264 1.89 25.34 -8.55
C GLN A 264 0.83 26.44 -8.41
N LYS A 265 -0.41 26.17 -8.81
CA LYS A 265 -1.52 27.10 -8.66
C LYS A 265 -1.76 27.50 -7.19
N GLN A 266 -1.75 26.51 -6.28
CA GLN A 266 -1.86 26.78 -4.85
C GLN A 266 -0.72 27.64 -4.31
N ILE A 267 0.52 27.42 -4.81
CA ILE A 267 1.68 28.23 -4.46
C ILE A 267 1.50 29.67 -4.96
N ASP A 268 1.00 29.85 -6.17
CA ASP A 268 0.81 31.18 -6.76
C ASP A 268 -0.32 31.94 -6.07
N GLU A 269 -1.42 31.25 -5.72
CA GLU A 269 -2.50 31.79 -4.89
C GLU A 269 -1.99 32.19 -3.48
N ALA A 270 -1.16 31.37 -2.87
CA ALA A 270 -0.56 31.68 -1.57
C ALA A 270 0.41 32.87 -1.66
N LYS A 271 1.20 32.98 -2.73
CA LYS A 271 2.08 34.14 -2.99
C LYS A 271 1.27 35.41 -3.18
N GLN A 272 0.16 35.34 -3.93
CA GLN A 272 -0.73 36.50 -4.12
C GLN A 272 -1.31 36.94 -2.78
N LYS A 273 -1.83 36.01 -2.00
CA LYS A 273 -2.37 36.26 -0.67
C LYS A 273 -1.33 36.89 0.28
N LEU A 274 -0.09 36.41 0.18
CA LEU A 274 1.04 36.98 0.93
C LEU A 274 1.34 38.40 0.51
N SER A 275 1.26 38.71 -0.79
CA SER A 275 1.44 40.06 -1.33
C SER A 275 0.35 41.00 -0.84
N ASP A 276 -0.91 40.53 -0.92
CA ASP A 276 -2.07 41.31 -0.47
C ASP A 276 -2.00 41.58 1.05
N THR A 277 -1.59 40.59 1.82
CA THR A 277 -1.39 40.75 3.27
C THR A 277 -0.24 41.70 3.62
N LYS A 278 0.86 41.70 2.82
CA LYS A 278 1.95 42.67 2.98
C LYS A 278 1.48 44.11 2.69
N GLU A 279 0.66 44.30 1.67
CA GLU A 279 0.07 45.60 1.36
C GLU A 279 -0.84 46.07 2.48
N GLN A 280 -1.72 45.17 2.97
CA GLN A 280 -2.55 45.47 4.15
C GLN A 280 -1.73 45.81 5.39
N LEU A 281 -0.61 45.15 5.59
CA LEU A 281 0.31 45.42 6.71
C LEU A 281 0.96 46.81 6.56
N ALA A 282 1.40 47.15 5.35
CA ALA A 282 1.98 48.48 5.08
C ALA A 282 0.94 49.61 5.29
N ASP A 283 -0.31 49.35 4.87
CA ASP A 283 -1.43 50.29 5.14
C ASP A 283 -1.73 50.41 6.62
N ALA A 284 -1.71 49.30 7.35
CA ALA A 284 -1.89 49.31 8.82
C ALA A 284 -0.75 50.08 9.53
N ASP A 285 0.51 49.86 9.10
CA ASP A 285 1.67 50.61 9.63
C ASP A 285 1.52 52.12 9.41
N LYS A 286 1.05 52.52 8.21
CA LYS A 286 0.76 53.93 7.90
C LYS A 286 -0.35 54.49 8.78
N GLN A 287 -1.44 53.73 8.99
CA GLN A 287 -2.51 54.13 9.91
C GLN A 287 -2.02 54.30 11.36
N ILE A 288 -1.10 53.43 11.79
CA ILE A 288 -0.45 53.49 13.11
C ILE A 288 0.40 54.78 13.20
N GLU A 289 1.16 55.14 12.17
CA GLU A 289 1.98 56.35 12.16
C GLU A 289 1.13 57.62 12.09
N ASP A 290 0.05 57.59 11.30
CA ASP A 290 -0.95 58.69 11.26
C ASP A 290 -1.63 58.84 12.63
N ALA A 291 -1.97 57.73 13.31
CA ALA A 291 -2.52 57.79 14.66
C ALA A 291 -1.53 58.33 15.70
N LYS A 292 -0.23 57.92 15.64
CA LYS A 292 0.83 58.48 16.46
C LYS A 292 1.01 59.99 16.22
N THR A 293 0.96 60.42 15.00
CA THR A 293 1.05 61.85 14.62
C THR A 293 -0.14 62.61 15.15
N ALA A 294 -1.34 62.08 15.07
CA ALA A 294 -2.56 62.65 15.65
C ALA A 294 -2.48 62.73 17.17
N ILE A 295 -1.93 61.70 17.83
CA ILE A 295 -1.67 61.68 19.30
C ILE A 295 -0.64 62.74 19.67
N ALA A 296 0.48 62.85 18.91
CA ALA A 296 1.49 63.88 19.15
C ALA A 296 0.98 65.30 18.96
N SER A 297 0.11 65.49 17.93
CA SER A 297 -0.60 66.74 17.73
C SER A 297 -1.59 67.07 18.88
N SER A 298 -2.31 66.05 19.33
CA SER A 298 -3.20 66.15 20.48
C SER A 298 -2.44 66.48 21.81
N ASP A 299 -1.24 65.85 22.01
CA ASP A 299 -0.38 66.16 23.13
C ASP A 299 0.16 67.60 23.07
N SER A 300 0.49 68.06 21.88
CA SER A 300 0.90 69.46 21.68
C SER A 300 -0.25 70.46 21.97
N GLN A 301 -1.46 70.10 21.54
CA GLN A 301 -2.67 70.87 21.87
C GLN A 301 -3.00 70.83 23.37
N LEU A 302 -2.80 69.67 24.01
CA LEU A 302 -2.97 69.50 25.42
C LEU A 302 -1.96 70.33 26.24
N LYS A 303 -0.71 70.41 25.72
CA LYS A 303 0.35 71.21 26.32
C LYS A 303 0.06 72.72 26.22
N ALA A 304 -0.40 73.17 25.10
CA ALA A 304 -0.87 74.54 24.87
C ALA A 304 -2.11 74.90 25.74
N ALA A 305 -3.04 73.93 25.87
CA ALA A 305 -4.20 74.12 26.77
C ALA A 305 -3.77 74.17 28.24
N LYS A 306 -2.71 73.46 28.65
CA LYS A 306 -2.16 73.48 29.99
C LYS A 306 -1.49 74.81 30.36
N GLU A 307 -0.85 75.44 29.37
CA GLU A 307 -0.27 76.77 29.52
C GLU A 307 -1.34 77.88 29.63
N GLN A 308 -2.47 77.75 28.92
CA GLN A 308 -3.64 78.63 29.05
C GLN A 308 -4.38 78.43 30.38
N LEU A 309 -4.19 77.34 31.06
CA LEU A 309 -4.86 76.96 32.31
C LEU A 309 -4.27 77.71 33.54
N SER A 310 -3.08 78.25 33.42
CA SER A 310 -2.41 78.95 34.50
C SER A 310 -3.10 80.28 34.89
N SER A 311 -4.07 80.74 34.11
CA SER A 311 -4.68 82.03 34.32
C SER A 311 -6.19 82.03 34.79
N GLY A 312 -6.71 80.87 35.11
CA GLY A 312 -8.12 80.87 35.55
C GLY A 312 -8.56 79.68 36.39
N LYS A 313 -8.52 79.79 37.73
CA LYS A 313 -8.88 78.73 38.70
C LYS A 313 -10.35 78.23 38.50
N ALA A 314 -11.25 78.99 37.91
CA ALA A 314 -12.66 78.62 37.78
C ALA A 314 -12.93 77.60 36.59
N THR A 315 -11.99 77.52 35.63
CA THR A 315 -12.14 76.58 34.48
C THR A 315 -11.50 75.22 34.71
N LEU A 316 -10.77 75.10 35.80
CA LEU A 316 -9.91 73.93 36.09
C LEU A 316 -10.70 72.61 36.22
N THR A 317 -11.81 72.65 36.95
CA THR A 317 -12.64 71.46 37.19
C THR A 317 -13.25 70.96 35.91
N LYS A 318 -13.78 71.86 35.10
CA LYS A 318 -14.41 71.51 33.81
C LYS A 318 -13.39 70.99 32.79
N LYS A 319 -12.17 71.56 32.82
CA LYS A 319 -11.07 71.15 31.99
C LYS A 319 -10.37 69.87 32.56
N TRP A 320 -10.39 69.67 33.89
CA TRP A 320 -9.90 68.45 34.51
C TRP A 320 -10.79 67.25 34.15
N GLU A 321 -12.11 67.41 34.14
CA GLU A 321 -13.04 66.36 33.67
C GLU A 321 -12.83 66.06 32.18
N GLN A 322 -12.58 67.10 31.37
CA GLN A 322 -12.22 66.91 29.94
C GLN A 322 -10.88 66.22 29.79
N LEU A 323 -9.89 66.50 30.66
CA LEU A 323 -8.59 65.84 30.69
C LEU A 323 -8.72 64.39 31.14
N GLN A 324 -9.55 64.13 32.12
CA GLN A 324 -9.89 62.76 32.56
C GLN A 324 -10.58 61.96 31.45
N SER A 325 -11.52 62.61 30.74
CA SER A 325 -12.20 62.00 29.63
C SER A 325 -11.25 61.71 28.44
N ALA A 326 -10.32 62.66 28.16
CA ALA A 326 -9.26 62.47 27.14
C ALA A 326 -8.28 61.37 27.55
N LYS A 327 -7.97 61.27 28.84
CA LYS A 327 -7.10 60.18 29.39
C LYS A 327 -7.76 58.79 29.29
N GLN A 328 -9.08 58.73 29.61
CA GLN A 328 -9.86 57.48 29.40
C GLN A 328 -9.90 57.08 27.94
N SER A 329 -10.06 58.05 27.05
CA SER A 329 -10.01 57.80 25.59
C SER A 329 -8.62 57.36 25.14
N LEU A 330 -7.54 57.91 25.74
CA LEU A 330 -6.16 57.54 25.47
C LEU A 330 -5.85 56.14 26.00
N ASP A 331 -6.35 55.82 27.21
CA ASP A 331 -6.19 54.48 27.79
C ASP A 331 -7.00 53.44 26.99
N SER A 332 -8.18 53.82 26.49
CA SER A 332 -8.95 52.99 25.57
C SER A 332 -8.23 52.83 24.21
N ALA A 333 -7.66 53.92 23.68
CA ALA A 333 -6.86 53.87 22.46
C ALA A 333 -5.58 53.05 22.66
N LYS A 334 -4.93 53.16 23.86
CA LYS A 334 -3.77 52.36 24.23
C LYS A 334 -4.11 50.87 24.30
N ASN A 335 -5.25 50.54 24.90
CA ASN A 335 -5.76 49.16 24.91
C ASN A 335 -6.11 48.68 23.50
N THR A 336 -6.64 49.54 22.64
CA THR A 336 -6.89 49.23 21.23
C THR A 336 -5.56 49.03 20.48
N LEU A 337 -4.58 49.93 20.74
CA LEU A 337 -3.24 49.79 20.14
C LEU A 337 -2.57 48.47 20.59
N GLN A 338 -2.64 48.16 21.89
CA GLN A 338 -2.13 46.90 22.42
C GLN A 338 -2.85 45.68 21.82
N THR A 339 -4.17 45.81 21.61
CA THR A 339 -4.92 44.76 20.94
C THR A 339 -4.51 44.63 19.47
N THR A 340 -4.27 45.75 18.79
CA THR A 340 -3.78 45.76 17.40
C THR A 340 -2.35 45.24 17.30
N GLU A 341 -1.48 45.55 18.28
CA GLU A 341 -0.12 45.04 18.36
C GLU A 341 -0.11 43.52 18.60
N ASN A 342 -1.00 43.00 19.45
CA ASN A 342 -1.21 41.59 19.66
C ASN A 342 -1.77 40.89 18.38
N GLN A 343 -2.69 41.56 17.68
CA GLN A 343 -3.21 41.08 16.39
C GLN A 343 -2.10 41.06 15.31
N LEU A 344 -1.25 42.10 15.28
CA LEU A 344 -0.11 42.17 14.39
C LEU A 344 0.91 41.07 14.67
N SER A 345 1.18 40.83 15.97
CA SER A 345 2.06 39.75 16.39
C SER A 345 1.48 38.36 16.00
N SER A 346 0.17 38.19 16.18
CA SER A 346 -0.52 36.96 15.76
C SER A 346 -0.53 36.77 14.24
N ALA A 347 -0.76 37.90 13.50
CA ALA A 347 -0.69 37.88 12.05
C ALA A 347 0.73 37.56 11.54
N TYR A 348 1.76 38.12 12.21
CA TYR A 348 3.16 37.84 11.91
C TYR A 348 3.50 36.37 12.14
N SER A 349 3.03 35.81 13.26
CA SER A 349 3.21 34.37 13.54
C SER A 349 2.49 33.49 12.51
N SER A 350 1.25 33.90 12.13
CA SER A 350 0.51 33.20 11.06
C SER A 350 1.23 33.28 9.70
N LEU A 351 1.87 34.44 9.43
CA LEU A 351 2.67 34.62 8.23
C LEU A 351 3.92 33.71 8.22
N GLN A 352 4.54 33.58 9.38
CA GLN A 352 5.71 32.73 9.56
C GLN A 352 5.34 31.25 9.40
N ASP A 353 4.17 30.87 9.92
CA ASP A 353 3.62 29.53 9.74
C ASP A 353 3.23 29.26 8.26
N GLU A 354 2.62 30.27 7.60
CA GLU A 354 2.33 30.16 6.16
C GLU A 354 3.61 30.08 5.31
N TRP A 355 4.65 30.86 5.69
CA TRP A 355 5.95 30.77 5.06
C TRP A 355 6.59 29.39 5.26
N GLY A 356 6.44 28.82 6.46
CA GLY A 356 6.84 27.43 6.74
C GLY A 356 6.11 26.42 5.87
N LYS A 357 4.81 26.63 5.67
CA LYS A 357 4.00 25.79 4.76
C LYS A 357 4.45 25.92 3.29
N ILE A 358 4.76 27.16 2.86
CA ILE A 358 5.30 27.41 1.51
C ILE A 358 6.64 26.71 1.32
N ASN A 359 7.56 26.86 2.29
CA ASN A 359 8.85 26.15 2.25
C ASN A 359 8.72 24.63 2.26
N THR A 360 7.72 24.13 3.01
CA THR A 360 7.42 22.71 3.04
C THR A 360 6.86 22.24 1.69
N ALA A 361 5.95 23.03 1.11
CA ALA A 361 5.38 22.78 -0.21
C ALA A 361 6.45 22.85 -1.31
N ASP A 362 7.36 23.81 -1.23
CA ASP A 362 8.49 23.96 -2.15
C ASP A 362 9.45 22.76 -2.07
N SER A 363 9.72 22.30 -0.83
CA SER A 363 10.51 21.09 -0.59
C SER A 363 9.81 19.83 -1.12
N GLN A 364 8.46 19.76 -0.96
CA GLN A 364 7.66 18.68 -1.53
C GLN A 364 7.61 18.74 -3.06
N LEU A 365 7.57 19.96 -3.64
CA LEU A 365 7.62 20.17 -5.08
C LEU A 365 8.96 19.70 -5.65
N SER A 366 10.05 20.15 -5.01
CA SER A 366 11.42 19.70 -5.36
C SER A 366 11.59 18.18 -5.20
N GLY A 367 10.96 17.59 -4.16
CA GLY A 367 10.92 16.15 -4.00
C GLY A 367 10.13 15.45 -5.11
N LYS A 368 9.01 16.05 -5.53
CA LYS A 368 8.21 15.54 -6.66
C LYS A 368 8.92 15.70 -7.99
N GLU A 369 9.63 16.82 -8.19
CA GLU A 369 10.48 17.04 -9.38
C GLU A 369 11.60 16.00 -9.44
N THR A 370 12.21 15.70 -8.29
CA THR A 370 13.24 14.65 -8.18
C THR A 370 12.65 13.27 -8.47
N GLN A 371 11.45 12.98 -7.91
CA GLN A 371 10.73 11.74 -8.20
C GLN A 371 10.33 11.64 -9.68
N LEU A 372 9.92 12.75 -10.29
CA LEU A 372 9.60 12.81 -11.71
C LEU A 372 10.84 12.59 -12.57
N ALA A 373 11.96 13.18 -12.16
CA ALA A 373 13.26 12.95 -12.83
C ALA A 373 13.68 11.48 -12.72
N GLN A 374 13.57 10.89 -11.52
CA GLN A 374 13.85 9.48 -11.28
C GLN A 374 12.87 8.56 -12.04
N ALA A 375 11.59 8.93 -12.09
CA ALA A 375 10.59 8.19 -12.86
C ALA A 375 10.87 8.24 -14.37
N LYS A 376 11.33 9.41 -14.88
CA LYS A 376 11.78 9.55 -16.27
C LYS A 376 13.03 8.70 -16.56
N GLU A 377 13.96 8.64 -15.61
CA GLU A 377 15.17 7.82 -15.72
C GLU A 377 14.83 6.31 -15.63
N THR A 378 13.92 5.95 -14.71
CA THR A 378 13.39 4.58 -14.59
C THR A 378 12.61 4.18 -15.83
N LEU A 379 11.88 5.13 -16.43
CA LEU A 379 11.16 4.91 -17.68
C LEU A 379 12.16 4.69 -18.82
N ALA A 380 13.15 5.57 -18.94
CA ALA A 380 14.19 5.41 -19.98
C ALA A 380 14.93 4.07 -19.82
N SER A 381 15.20 3.69 -18.54
CA SER A 381 15.80 2.38 -18.22
C SER A 381 14.87 1.21 -18.56
N SER A 382 13.56 1.38 -18.31
CA SER A 382 12.55 0.35 -18.63
C SER A 382 12.27 0.28 -20.13
N GLU A 383 12.31 1.42 -20.85
CA GLU A 383 12.26 1.47 -22.32
C GLU A 383 13.48 0.76 -22.92
N GLN A 384 14.65 0.99 -22.31
CA GLN A 384 15.89 0.32 -22.69
C GLN A 384 15.87 -1.18 -22.35
N ALA A 385 15.36 -1.53 -21.14
CA ALA A 385 15.16 -2.91 -20.73
C ALA A 385 14.05 -3.62 -21.54
N PHE A 386 13.00 -2.88 -21.93
CA PHE A 386 11.95 -3.37 -22.79
C PHE A 386 12.46 -3.58 -24.21
N SER A 387 13.25 -2.63 -24.72
CA SER A 387 13.94 -2.77 -26.02
C SER A 387 14.91 -3.97 -26.00
N SER A 388 15.68 -4.11 -24.90
CA SER A 388 16.60 -5.24 -24.71
C SER A 388 15.86 -6.56 -24.56
N LYS A 389 14.74 -6.55 -23.80
CA LYS A 389 13.87 -7.72 -23.63
C LYS A 389 13.07 -8.05 -24.88
N SER A 390 12.68 -7.04 -25.66
CA SER A 390 12.08 -7.21 -26.98
C SER A 390 13.07 -7.88 -27.94
N THR A 391 14.34 -7.46 -27.88
CA THR A 391 15.44 -8.06 -28.65
C THR A 391 15.75 -9.48 -28.11
N GLU A 392 15.76 -9.66 -26.80
CA GLU A 392 15.97 -10.96 -26.12
C GLU A 392 14.78 -11.91 -26.34
N LEU A 393 13.55 -11.38 -26.44
CA LEU A 393 12.36 -12.15 -26.81
C LEU A 393 12.37 -12.54 -28.28
N GLN A 394 12.86 -11.66 -29.15
CA GLN A 394 13.12 -12.01 -30.55
C GLN A 394 14.22 -13.09 -30.70
N GLU A 395 15.25 -13.01 -29.86
CA GLU A 395 16.28 -14.04 -29.80
C GLU A 395 15.80 -15.33 -29.10
N LYS A 396 14.95 -15.22 -28.05
CA LYS A 396 14.34 -16.37 -27.36
C LYS A 396 13.20 -17.02 -28.13
N GLN A 397 12.52 -16.30 -29.04
CA GLN A 397 11.60 -16.92 -30.01
C GLN A 397 12.33 -17.88 -30.96
N LEU A 398 13.66 -17.73 -31.08
CA LEU A 398 14.50 -18.63 -31.85
C LEU A 398 15.13 -19.77 -31.02
N SER A 399 15.06 -19.75 -29.69
CA SER A 399 15.82 -20.69 -28.86
C SER A 399 15.09 -21.41 -27.72
N LEU A 400 13.76 -21.26 -27.54
CA LEU A 400 13.04 -21.88 -26.42
C LEU A 400 11.85 -22.75 -26.82
N ILE A 401 12.18 -23.90 -27.36
CA ILE A 401 11.58 -25.17 -26.96
C ILE A 401 12.44 -25.69 -25.81
N HIS A 402 12.20 -25.31 -24.58
CA HIS A 402 12.51 -26.14 -23.41
C HIS A 402 11.65 -25.74 -22.22
N ILE A 403 10.80 -26.64 -21.92
CA ILE A 403 9.89 -26.85 -20.82
C ILE A 403 10.64 -26.80 -19.48
N SER A 404 10.18 -25.95 -18.56
CA SER A 404 10.30 -26.27 -17.16
C SER A 404 8.95 -26.12 -16.48
N SER A 405 8.44 -27.25 -16.10
CA SER A 405 7.26 -27.39 -15.26
C SER A 405 7.53 -26.74 -13.90
N PRO A 406 6.59 -26.05 -13.29
CA PRO A 406 6.73 -25.61 -11.89
C PRO A 406 6.48 -26.81 -11.00
N ARG A 407 7.56 -27.43 -10.56
CA ARG A 407 7.63 -28.30 -9.39
C ARG A 407 9.03 -28.19 -8.80
N ASP A 408 9.06 -27.48 -7.75
CA ASP A 408 9.65 -27.72 -6.42
C ASP A 408 9.68 -26.40 -5.65
#